data_a0b1ca607b5528093e191ecdb25c2a75
#
_entry.id   a0b1ca607b5528093e191ecdb25c2a75
#
_cell.length_a   1.000
_cell.length_b   1.000
_cell.length_c   1.000
_cell.angle_alpha   90.00
_cell.angle_beta   90.00
_cell.angle_gamma   90.00
#
_symmetry.space_group_name_H-M   'P 1'
#
loop_
_entity.id
_entity.type
_entity.pdbx_description
1 polymer ?
#
loop_
_entity_poly.entity_id
_entity_poly.type
_entity_poly.pdbx_seq_one_letter_code
_entity_poly.pdbx_strand_id
1 'polypeptide(L)'
;VGDKNAGGSTEVENAVAITNKTIVGVSQKGPFINGSTVTLYELNFETQAQTGKSFIGQIEDDHGSFSISKIELTSQYALLNANGFYRNEISGNISASPIRLNAISDLSDRKNVNINLLTHLEYERAVWLTQTEDMTVKAAKKQAGQEIFKAFYADYDNENLEDLDLFGTEEGDEILLAISIIMQVGRSKGEFSLALSDLANDIEKDGIWNDSIQKADFADNAFRANLSEIRFNIEKWGISDKVAEFEQHIHSFWSNIFGLGVCDDKRQGEISTNTNPYSDFYENKFVCENEVWSLYDENTPPPSSNVNVDLLHDLDLEDCFNKTIAYDSIKDYRNGNVYKTVKIGEQIWMAENLRYAGENADETTIANLTDNISCYSGDESYCAEKAGYMYTWTAAMNISPTYQTDVSDYPSAPNHRGLCPEGFHVPTLDEWNELIRYAEENGNGDSAAVSLRSTKTWEPSNTAPLGTDLFGFSAVATGALYGYNGYSEVEGQNTMFWTATPIESYDYAWGMNIYHWEITVDDGSRGKSWPTGYLRCVKD
;
A
#
# COMPACT_ATOMS: atom_id res chain seq x y z
N VAL A 1 -32.37 -51.74 24.14
CA VAL A 1 -32.67 -50.68 25.13
C VAL A 1 -31.36 -49.99 25.40
N GLY A 2 -31.13 -48.87 24.78
CA GLY A 2 -29.94 -48.02 24.95
C GLY A 2 -30.42 -46.59 24.90
N ASP A 3 -30.39 -45.92 26.05
CA ASP A 3 -30.71 -44.50 26.24
C ASP A 3 -29.83 -43.62 25.38
N LYS A 4 -30.46 -42.82 24.55
CA LYS A 4 -29.88 -41.63 23.96
C LYS A 4 -30.38 -40.45 24.77
N ASN A 5 -29.61 -39.99 25.75
CA ASN A 5 -29.69 -38.68 26.31
C ASN A 5 -28.80 -37.74 25.49
N ALA A 6 -29.37 -37.11 24.48
CA ALA A 6 -28.83 -35.90 23.90
C ALA A 6 -29.55 -34.70 24.57
N GLY A 7 -28.97 -34.21 25.64
CA GLY A 7 -29.41 -32.97 26.27
C GLY A 7 -28.83 -31.78 25.51
N GLY A 8 -29.45 -31.36 24.42
CA GLY A 8 -29.32 -30.02 23.87
C GLY A 8 -30.42 -29.17 24.50
N SER A 9 -30.09 -28.23 25.38
CA SER A 9 -31.01 -27.18 25.75
C SER A 9 -31.14 -26.27 24.54
N THR A 10 -32.21 -26.40 23.78
CA THR A 10 -32.65 -25.34 22.85
C THR A 10 -33.07 -24.15 23.72
N GLU A 11 -32.21 -23.14 23.86
CA GLU A 11 -32.64 -21.84 24.34
C GLU A 11 -33.67 -21.33 23.32
N VAL A 12 -34.93 -21.26 23.75
CA VAL A 12 -35.98 -20.68 22.93
C VAL A 12 -35.83 -19.16 23.06
N GLU A 13 -35.25 -18.56 22.04
CA GLU A 13 -35.22 -17.09 21.93
C GLU A 13 -36.65 -16.57 21.80
N ASN A 14 -36.90 -15.44 22.42
CA ASN A 14 -38.17 -14.73 22.31
C ASN A 14 -37.94 -13.36 21.67
N ALA A 15 -38.94 -12.85 20.95
CA ALA A 15 -38.89 -11.52 20.39
C ALA A 15 -38.79 -10.48 21.52
N VAL A 16 -37.81 -9.60 21.42
CA VAL A 16 -37.54 -8.48 22.33
C VAL A 16 -37.80 -7.18 21.59
N ALA A 17 -38.80 -6.40 22.08
CA ALA A 17 -39.06 -5.09 21.50
C ALA A 17 -37.96 -4.09 21.86
N ILE A 18 -37.56 -3.28 20.91
CA ILE A 18 -36.59 -2.18 21.09
C ILE A 18 -37.36 -0.86 21.20
N THR A 19 -37.06 -0.07 22.21
CA THR A 19 -37.76 1.19 22.46
C THR A 19 -36.78 2.34 22.68
N ASN A 20 -36.97 3.42 21.91
CA ASN A 20 -36.19 4.66 21.99
C ASN A 20 -34.65 4.43 22.04
N LYS A 21 -34.17 3.50 21.23
CA LYS A 21 -32.77 3.14 21.22
C LYS A 21 -31.98 4.04 20.28
N THR A 22 -30.73 4.27 20.61
CA THR A 22 -29.73 4.86 19.71
C THR A 22 -28.67 3.81 19.41
N ILE A 23 -28.36 3.62 18.13
CA ILE A 23 -27.28 2.79 17.63
C ILE A 23 -26.23 3.69 16.99
N VAL A 24 -24.98 3.47 17.34
CA VAL A 24 -23.82 4.10 16.72
C VAL A 24 -22.95 3.03 16.05
N GLY A 25 -22.03 3.44 15.21
CA GLY A 25 -21.05 2.54 14.58
C GLY A 25 -20.25 3.25 13.52
N VAL A 26 -19.42 2.49 12.82
CA VAL A 26 -18.68 2.93 11.66
C VAL A 26 -19.08 2.11 10.44
N SER A 27 -19.00 2.73 9.25
CA SER A 27 -19.19 2.01 7.99
C SER A 27 -17.90 2.06 7.18
N GLN A 28 -17.36 0.87 6.86
CA GLN A 28 -16.00 0.76 6.36
C GLN A 28 -15.85 -0.36 5.32
N LYS A 29 -15.35 0.03 4.14
CA LYS A 29 -14.65 -0.74 3.11
C LYS A 29 -13.27 -0.12 2.87
N GLY A 30 -12.71 0.72 3.14
CA GLY A 30 -12.22 1.89 3.78
C GLY A 30 -13.40 2.75 4.27
N PRO A 31 -13.08 3.80 5.05
CA PRO A 31 -14.14 4.59 5.69
C PRO A 31 -15.04 5.24 4.64
N PHE A 32 -16.34 5.10 4.86
CA PHE A 32 -17.32 5.79 4.03
C PHE A 32 -17.22 7.29 4.27
N ILE A 33 -17.38 8.06 3.19
CA ILE A 33 -17.28 9.51 3.27
C ILE A 33 -18.53 10.15 3.88
N ASN A 34 -18.34 11.32 4.50
CA ASN A 34 -19.40 12.13 5.07
C ASN A 34 -20.57 12.34 4.10
N GLY A 35 -21.78 12.21 4.58
CA GLY A 35 -23.03 12.31 3.80
C GLY A 35 -23.50 10.99 3.16
N SER A 36 -22.71 9.92 3.22
CA SER A 36 -23.18 8.57 2.85
C SER A 36 -24.31 8.12 3.76
N THR A 37 -25.26 7.34 3.23
CA THR A 37 -26.48 6.96 3.94
C THR A 37 -26.32 5.63 4.66
N VAL A 38 -26.79 5.55 5.89
CA VAL A 38 -26.98 4.30 6.63
C VAL A 38 -28.47 4.12 6.94
N THR A 39 -29.06 3.00 6.53
CA THR A 39 -30.46 2.67 6.78
C THR A 39 -30.55 1.42 7.64
N LEU A 40 -31.27 1.50 8.74
CA LEU A 40 -31.60 0.37 9.59
C LEU A 40 -33.03 -0.09 9.24
N TYR A 41 -33.16 -1.36 8.85
CA TYR A 41 -34.45 -2.02 8.59
C TYR A 41 -34.79 -2.98 9.72
N GLU A 42 -36.03 -2.94 10.20
CA GLU A 42 -36.54 -3.94 11.12
C GLU A 42 -36.69 -5.29 10.41
N LEU A 43 -36.21 -6.35 11.05
CA LEU A 43 -36.41 -7.71 10.60
C LEU A 43 -37.47 -8.43 11.43
N ASN A 44 -38.28 -9.25 10.78
CA ASN A 44 -39.22 -10.12 11.46
C ASN A 44 -38.43 -11.16 12.29
N PHE A 45 -38.89 -11.42 13.51
CA PHE A 45 -38.20 -12.31 14.44
C PHE A 45 -38.05 -13.74 13.92
N GLU A 46 -39.07 -14.29 13.28
CA GLU A 46 -39.10 -15.69 12.86
C GLU A 46 -38.50 -15.91 11.46
N THR A 47 -38.69 -14.94 10.57
CA THR A 47 -38.35 -15.11 9.14
C THR A 47 -37.13 -14.31 8.70
N GLN A 48 -36.62 -13.39 9.54
CA GLN A 48 -35.58 -12.41 9.23
C GLN A 48 -35.87 -11.56 7.97
N ALA A 49 -37.10 -11.59 7.48
CA ALA A 49 -37.54 -10.75 6.37
C ALA A 49 -37.78 -9.32 6.85
N GLN A 50 -37.56 -8.33 5.98
CA GLN A 50 -37.83 -6.94 6.29
C GLN A 50 -39.31 -6.70 6.50
N THR A 51 -39.70 -5.99 7.61
CA THR A 51 -41.07 -5.68 7.94
C THR A 51 -41.60 -4.44 7.19
N GLY A 52 -40.72 -3.67 6.55
CA GLY A 52 -41.00 -2.41 5.89
C GLY A 52 -40.76 -1.18 6.78
N LYS A 53 -40.47 -1.38 8.08
CA LYS A 53 -40.09 -0.29 8.99
C LYS A 53 -38.60 0.00 8.91
N SER A 54 -38.24 1.29 8.82
CA SER A 54 -36.84 1.69 8.69
C SER A 54 -36.52 3.00 9.39
N PHE A 55 -35.23 3.20 9.69
CA PHE A 55 -34.64 4.39 10.28
C PHE A 55 -33.40 4.77 9.49
N ILE A 56 -33.14 6.06 9.32
CA ILE A 56 -32.07 6.57 8.48
C ILE A 56 -31.11 7.40 9.30
N GLY A 57 -29.82 7.17 9.12
CA GLY A 57 -28.71 7.99 9.57
C GLY A 57 -27.79 8.33 8.39
N GLN A 58 -26.79 9.12 8.67
CA GLN A 58 -25.76 9.50 7.70
C GLN A 58 -24.38 9.34 8.33
N ILE A 59 -23.37 9.13 7.50
CA ILE A 59 -21.97 9.20 7.92
C ILE A 59 -21.65 10.66 8.25
N GLU A 60 -21.05 10.88 9.43
CA GLU A 60 -20.87 12.19 10.05
C GLU A 60 -19.41 12.69 10.00
N ASP A 61 -18.45 11.78 9.78
CA ASP A 61 -17.01 12.09 9.80
C ASP A 61 -16.18 11.23 8.83
N ASP A 62 -14.88 11.48 8.81
CA ASP A 62 -13.91 10.78 7.95
C ASP A 62 -13.55 9.36 8.43
N HIS A 63 -13.94 8.99 9.65
CA HIS A 63 -13.81 7.62 10.18
C HIS A 63 -14.93 6.69 9.67
N GLY A 64 -15.96 7.27 9.08
CA GLY A 64 -17.16 6.55 8.66
C GLY A 64 -18.20 6.40 9.78
N SER A 65 -18.12 7.24 10.81
CA SER A 65 -19.03 7.18 11.98
C SER A 65 -20.44 7.57 11.62
N PHE A 66 -21.41 6.88 12.21
CA PHE A 66 -22.84 7.21 12.09
C PHE A 66 -23.58 7.04 13.42
N SER A 67 -24.75 7.71 13.50
CA SER A 67 -25.68 7.55 14.60
C SER A 67 -27.12 7.49 14.09
N ILE A 68 -27.90 6.51 14.58
CA ILE A 68 -29.32 6.40 14.32
C ILE A 68 -30.05 6.37 15.67
N SER A 69 -30.89 7.36 15.93
CA SER A 69 -31.58 7.52 17.20
C SER A 69 -33.08 7.32 17.08
N LYS A 70 -33.75 7.19 18.22
CA LYS A 70 -35.23 6.98 18.34
C LYS A 70 -35.70 5.72 17.60
N ILE A 71 -34.89 4.66 17.65
CA ILE A 71 -35.21 3.38 17.05
C ILE A 71 -36.28 2.69 17.89
N GLU A 72 -37.36 2.25 17.23
CA GLU A 72 -38.48 1.54 17.79
C GLU A 72 -38.77 0.31 16.97
N LEU A 73 -38.51 -0.90 17.50
CA LEU A 73 -38.71 -2.17 16.79
C LEU A 73 -39.59 -3.09 17.59
N THR A 74 -40.29 -3.98 16.91
CA THR A 74 -41.09 -5.06 17.53
C THR A 74 -40.28 -6.31 17.78
N SER A 75 -39.10 -6.43 17.14
CA SER A 75 -38.14 -7.48 17.29
C SER A 75 -36.74 -6.87 17.47
N GLN A 76 -35.83 -7.59 18.11
CA GLN A 76 -34.47 -7.15 18.34
C GLN A 76 -33.60 -7.20 17.06
N TYR A 77 -34.04 -7.87 16.01
CA TYR A 77 -33.21 -8.08 14.82
C TYR A 77 -33.34 -6.93 13.82
N ALA A 78 -32.22 -6.47 13.34
CA ALA A 78 -32.15 -5.41 12.35
C ALA A 78 -31.12 -5.73 11.25
N LEU A 79 -31.40 -5.26 10.03
CA LEU A 79 -30.46 -5.17 8.95
C LEU A 79 -30.01 -3.72 8.81
N LEU A 80 -28.73 -3.45 9.00
CA LEU A 80 -28.14 -2.16 8.69
C LEU A 80 -27.54 -2.21 7.28
N ASN A 81 -27.84 -1.19 6.49
CA ASN A 81 -27.36 -1.06 5.12
C ASN A 81 -26.68 0.28 4.95
N ALA A 82 -25.38 0.28 4.66
CA ALA A 82 -24.63 1.47 4.30
C ALA A 82 -24.51 1.56 2.78
N ASN A 83 -24.72 2.76 2.22
CA ASN A 83 -24.60 3.01 0.80
C ASN A 83 -23.90 4.35 0.55
N GLY A 84 -22.73 4.33 -0.06
CA GLY A 84 -21.96 5.54 -0.29
C GLY A 84 -20.61 5.32 -0.95
N PHE A 85 -19.90 6.41 -1.14
CA PHE A 85 -18.50 6.41 -1.54
C PHE A 85 -17.61 6.13 -0.33
N TYR A 86 -16.43 5.60 -0.55
CA TYR A 86 -15.48 5.24 0.50
C TYR A 86 -14.04 5.63 0.10
N ARG A 87 -13.14 5.73 1.06
CA ARG A 87 -11.70 5.87 0.79
C ARG A 87 -11.14 4.50 0.41
N ASN A 88 -10.52 4.42 -0.77
CA ASN A 88 -9.97 3.18 -1.31
C ASN A 88 -8.54 2.98 -0.81
N GLU A 89 -8.27 1.90 -0.11
CA GLU A 89 -6.99 1.56 0.50
C GLU A 89 -5.87 1.41 -0.54
N ILE A 90 -6.22 0.88 -1.73
CA ILE A 90 -5.24 0.59 -2.78
C ILE A 90 -4.73 1.89 -3.42
N SER A 91 -5.63 2.81 -3.75
CA SER A 91 -5.28 4.05 -4.45
C SER A 91 -5.10 5.27 -3.55
N GLY A 92 -5.48 5.16 -2.27
CA GLY A 92 -5.51 6.29 -1.33
C GLY A 92 -6.61 7.33 -1.59
N ASN A 93 -7.37 7.21 -2.68
CA ASN A 93 -8.35 8.17 -3.14
C ASN A 93 -9.80 7.77 -2.77
N ILE A 94 -10.74 8.67 -3.00
CA ILE A 94 -12.17 8.34 -2.90
C ILE A 94 -12.55 7.41 -4.05
N SER A 95 -13.37 6.39 -3.75
CA SER A 95 -13.87 5.44 -4.76
C SER A 95 -14.61 6.13 -5.90
N ALA A 96 -14.45 5.64 -7.12
CA ALA A 96 -15.09 6.22 -8.32
C ALA A 96 -16.62 6.07 -8.36
N SER A 97 -17.19 5.20 -7.52
CA SER A 97 -18.63 5.00 -7.40
C SER A 97 -18.99 4.38 -6.04
N PRO A 98 -20.25 4.53 -5.58
CA PRO A 98 -20.67 4.04 -4.28
C PRO A 98 -20.69 2.51 -4.20
N ILE A 99 -20.57 1.98 -2.98
CA ILE A 99 -20.79 0.57 -2.65
C ILE A 99 -21.90 0.45 -1.62
N ARG A 100 -22.52 -0.74 -1.56
CA ARG A 100 -23.50 -1.10 -0.54
C ARG A 100 -22.93 -2.22 0.32
N LEU A 101 -22.95 -2.04 1.65
CA LEU A 101 -22.59 -3.06 2.62
C LEU A 101 -23.75 -3.31 3.58
N ASN A 102 -23.85 -4.54 4.07
CA ASN A 102 -24.89 -5.01 4.97
C ASN A 102 -24.30 -5.48 6.31
N ALA A 103 -25.08 -5.38 7.39
CA ALA A 103 -24.82 -6.05 8.66
C ALA A 103 -26.14 -6.47 9.29
N ILE A 104 -26.29 -7.75 9.62
CA ILE A 104 -27.39 -8.23 10.45
C ILE A 104 -26.98 -8.19 11.92
N SER A 105 -27.81 -7.67 12.80
CA SER A 105 -27.47 -7.52 14.21
C SER A 105 -28.65 -7.77 15.13
N ASP A 106 -28.36 -8.32 16.32
CA ASP A 106 -29.26 -8.35 17.47
C ASP A 106 -29.04 -7.08 18.31
N LEU A 107 -30.04 -6.23 18.36
CA LEU A 107 -29.98 -4.95 19.06
C LEU A 107 -30.46 -5.03 20.52
N SER A 108 -30.76 -6.21 21.07
CA SER A 108 -31.25 -6.33 22.45
C SER A 108 -30.29 -5.71 23.46
N ASP A 109 -29.01 -6.09 23.40
CA ASP A 109 -27.98 -5.63 24.32
C ASP A 109 -26.89 -4.75 23.65
N ARG A 110 -26.94 -4.59 22.32
CA ARG A 110 -25.94 -3.90 21.52
C ARG A 110 -26.25 -2.43 21.32
N LYS A 111 -25.25 -1.57 21.41
CA LYS A 111 -25.34 -0.12 21.12
C LYS A 111 -24.42 0.28 19.96
N ASN A 112 -23.39 -0.50 19.67
CA ASN A 112 -22.48 -0.29 18.57
C ASN A 112 -22.67 -1.39 17.53
N VAL A 113 -22.76 -1.01 16.25
CA VAL A 113 -22.85 -1.92 15.11
C VAL A 113 -21.99 -1.35 13.99
N ASN A 114 -20.82 -1.94 13.74
CA ASN A 114 -20.01 -1.59 12.60
C ASN A 114 -20.51 -2.33 11.35
N ILE A 115 -20.47 -1.65 10.23
CA ILE A 115 -20.85 -2.20 8.92
C ILE A 115 -19.56 -2.28 8.09
N ASN A 116 -19.08 -3.48 7.87
CA ASN A 116 -17.82 -3.72 7.17
C ASN A 116 -17.95 -4.83 6.12
N LEU A 117 -16.84 -5.15 5.46
CA LEU A 117 -16.83 -6.16 4.39
C LEU A 117 -17.20 -7.55 4.91
N LEU A 118 -16.75 -7.91 6.11
CA LEU A 118 -17.04 -9.21 6.71
C LEU A 118 -18.50 -9.34 7.13
N THR A 119 -19.10 -8.28 7.71
CA THR A 119 -20.54 -8.28 8.01
C THR A 119 -21.40 -8.40 6.76
N HIS A 120 -20.91 -7.89 5.61
CA HIS A 120 -21.60 -8.02 4.35
C HIS A 120 -21.57 -9.48 3.82
N LEU A 121 -20.42 -10.12 3.89
CA LEU A 121 -20.29 -11.55 3.53
C LEU A 121 -21.06 -12.47 4.48
N GLU A 122 -21.10 -12.13 5.78
CA GLU A 122 -21.82 -12.86 6.81
C GLU A 122 -23.34 -12.90 6.56
N TYR A 123 -23.92 -11.80 6.05
CA TYR A 123 -25.35 -11.55 6.04
C TYR A 123 -26.17 -12.66 5.37
N GLU A 124 -25.89 -12.97 4.10
CA GLU A 124 -26.68 -13.96 3.35
C GLU A 124 -26.50 -15.38 3.94
N ARG A 125 -25.29 -15.72 4.37
CA ARG A 125 -25.00 -17.01 5.02
C ARG A 125 -25.75 -17.15 6.35
N ALA A 126 -25.73 -16.13 7.19
CA ALA A 126 -26.43 -16.15 8.48
C ALA A 126 -27.95 -16.27 8.29
N VAL A 127 -28.53 -15.54 7.33
CA VAL A 127 -29.95 -15.66 6.98
C VAL A 127 -30.28 -17.07 6.48
N TRP A 128 -29.47 -17.65 5.61
CA TRP A 128 -29.67 -19.02 5.13
C TRP A 128 -29.65 -20.05 6.28
N LEU A 129 -28.70 -19.95 7.19
CA LEU A 129 -28.58 -20.82 8.36
C LEU A 129 -29.79 -20.73 9.30
N THR A 130 -30.31 -19.51 9.52
CA THR A 130 -31.51 -19.34 10.35
C THR A 130 -32.75 -19.93 9.70
N GLN A 131 -32.91 -19.78 8.39
CA GLN A 131 -34.10 -20.20 7.66
C GLN A 131 -34.10 -21.70 7.29
N THR A 132 -32.92 -22.29 7.11
CA THR A 132 -32.80 -23.66 6.58
C THR A 132 -32.34 -24.66 7.64
N GLU A 133 -31.48 -24.25 8.58
CA GLU A 133 -30.90 -25.10 9.62
C GLU A 133 -31.54 -24.85 11.00
N ASP A 134 -32.55 -23.99 11.08
CA ASP A 134 -33.28 -23.63 12.32
C ASP A 134 -32.35 -23.12 13.45
N MET A 135 -31.29 -22.38 13.05
CA MET A 135 -30.32 -21.81 13.99
C MET A 135 -30.82 -20.48 14.54
N THR A 136 -30.42 -20.14 15.78
CA THR A 136 -30.59 -18.77 16.29
C THR A 136 -29.72 -17.79 15.48
N VAL A 137 -30.11 -16.53 15.38
CA VAL A 137 -29.31 -15.50 14.66
C VAL A 137 -27.89 -15.42 15.21
N LYS A 138 -27.72 -15.49 16.53
CA LYS A 138 -26.40 -15.49 17.18
C LYS A 138 -25.53 -16.67 16.75
N ALA A 139 -26.09 -17.90 16.77
CA ALA A 139 -25.36 -19.08 16.36
C ALA A 139 -25.03 -19.08 14.87
N ALA A 140 -25.97 -18.64 14.03
CA ALA A 140 -25.78 -18.51 12.58
C ALA A 140 -24.68 -17.51 12.22
N LYS A 141 -24.66 -16.34 12.86
CA LYS A 141 -23.59 -15.33 12.69
C LYS A 141 -22.23 -15.87 13.10
N LYS A 142 -22.14 -16.51 14.27
CA LYS A 142 -20.87 -17.09 14.73
C LYS A 142 -20.34 -18.11 13.71
N GLN A 143 -21.19 -19.01 13.23
CA GLN A 143 -20.80 -20.01 12.23
C GLN A 143 -20.38 -19.35 10.91
N ALA A 144 -21.17 -18.41 10.39
CA ALA A 144 -20.85 -17.71 9.15
C ALA A 144 -19.51 -16.95 9.25
N GLY A 145 -19.24 -16.28 10.37
CA GLY A 145 -17.97 -15.61 10.63
C GLY A 145 -16.77 -16.55 10.61
N GLN A 146 -16.88 -17.70 11.28
CA GLN A 146 -15.83 -18.73 11.28
C GLN A 146 -15.59 -19.31 9.87
N GLU A 147 -16.65 -19.53 9.09
CA GLU A 147 -16.56 -20.01 7.71
C GLU A 147 -15.86 -18.99 6.80
N ILE A 148 -16.11 -17.67 6.98
CA ILE A 148 -15.44 -16.60 6.25
C ILE A 148 -13.96 -16.55 6.62
N PHE A 149 -13.61 -16.53 7.91
CA PHE A 149 -12.19 -16.52 8.32
C PHE A 149 -11.44 -17.72 7.74
N LYS A 150 -12.04 -18.90 7.79
CA LYS A 150 -11.47 -20.12 7.19
C LYS A 150 -11.29 -20.01 5.68
N ALA A 151 -12.20 -19.35 4.96
CA ALA A 151 -12.10 -19.14 3.51
C ALA A 151 -10.88 -18.28 3.15
N PHE A 152 -10.46 -17.38 4.03
CA PHE A 152 -9.27 -16.53 3.89
C PHE A 152 -8.05 -17.03 4.66
N TYR A 153 -8.06 -18.30 5.13
CA TYR A 153 -6.95 -18.90 5.89
C TYR A 153 -6.57 -18.14 7.17
N ALA A 154 -7.53 -17.45 7.76
CA ALA A 154 -7.36 -16.82 9.08
C ALA A 154 -7.87 -17.79 10.17
N ASP A 155 -7.00 -18.10 11.13
CA ASP A 155 -7.35 -18.91 12.31
C ASP A 155 -7.75 -17.99 13.47
N TYR A 156 -8.96 -17.48 13.40
CA TYR A 156 -9.48 -16.52 14.35
C TYR A 156 -10.92 -16.87 14.77
N ASP A 157 -11.19 -16.83 16.06
CA ASP A 157 -12.53 -17.07 16.62
C ASP A 157 -13.11 -15.76 17.18
N ASN A 158 -13.96 -15.12 16.41
CA ASN A 158 -14.73 -13.96 16.83
C ASN A 158 -16.22 -14.27 16.78
N GLU A 159 -16.97 -13.83 17.81
CA GLU A 159 -18.42 -14.04 17.86
C GLU A 159 -19.20 -12.98 17.08
N ASN A 160 -18.62 -11.77 16.85
CA ASN A 160 -19.36 -10.64 16.31
C ASN A 160 -18.51 -9.80 15.35
N LEU A 161 -18.69 -9.99 14.05
CA LEU A 161 -17.97 -9.23 13.01
C LEU A 161 -18.31 -7.73 13.00
N GLU A 162 -19.45 -7.35 13.58
CA GLU A 162 -19.86 -5.96 13.78
C GLU A 162 -19.13 -5.21 14.92
N ASP A 163 -18.19 -5.87 15.59
CA ASP A 163 -17.31 -5.20 16.56
C ASP A 163 -15.96 -4.77 15.91
N LEU A 164 -15.64 -5.31 14.74
CA LEU A 164 -14.37 -5.05 14.06
C LEU A 164 -14.34 -3.67 13.41
N ASP A 165 -13.17 -3.02 13.47
CA ASP A 165 -12.89 -1.69 12.93
C ASP A 165 -11.59 -1.70 12.12
N LEU A 166 -11.58 -1.19 10.89
CA LEU A 166 -10.39 -1.10 10.04
C LEU A 166 -9.23 -0.31 10.67
N PHE A 167 -9.51 0.55 11.64
CA PHE A 167 -8.52 1.34 12.37
C PHE A 167 -8.26 0.84 13.78
N GLY A 168 -8.83 -0.31 14.15
CA GLY A 168 -8.48 -1.03 15.36
C GLY A 168 -7.11 -1.71 15.24
N THR A 169 -6.62 -2.26 16.35
CA THR A 169 -5.29 -2.90 16.43
C THR A 169 -5.33 -4.28 17.04
N GLU A 170 -6.51 -4.85 17.15
CA GLU A 170 -6.69 -6.23 17.58
C GLU A 170 -6.59 -7.16 16.35
N GLU A 171 -6.25 -8.41 16.55
CA GLU A 171 -6.05 -9.40 15.48
C GLU A 171 -7.23 -9.48 14.49
N GLY A 172 -8.47 -9.36 14.98
CA GLY A 172 -9.65 -9.33 14.11
C GLY A 172 -9.72 -8.13 13.18
N ASP A 173 -9.23 -6.98 13.64
CA ASP A 173 -9.14 -5.74 12.87
C ASP A 173 -8.07 -5.84 11.77
N GLU A 174 -6.93 -6.45 12.10
CA GLU A 174 -5.85 -6.78 11.16
C GLU A 174 -6.36 -7.68 10.03
N ILE A 175 -7.10 -8.73 10.38
CA ILE A 175 -7.72 -9.66 9.41
C ILE A 175 -8.78 -8.94 8.56
N LEU A 176 -9.62 -8.09 9.15
CA LEU A 176 -10.61 -7.30 8.41
C LEU A 176 -9.93 -6.42 7.36
N LEU A 177 -8.86 -5.72 7.73
CA LEU A 177 -8.10 -4.87 6.81
C LEU A 177 -7.43 -5.71 5.71
N ALA A 178 -6.81 -6.83 6.06
CA ALA A 178 -6.20 -7.74 5.09
C ALA A 178 -7.21 -8.26 4.07
N ILE A 179 -8.38 -8.74 4.51
CA ILE A 179 -9.45 -9.22 3.61
C ILE A 179 -9.97 -8.07 2.74
N SER A 180 -10.13 -6.87 3.31
CA SER A 180 -10.54 -5.68 2.55
C SER A 180 -9.58 -5.39 1.39
N ILE A 181 -8.28 -5.49 1.62
CA ILE A 181 -7.23 -5.30 0.61
C ILE A 181 -7.25 -6.44 -0.41
N ILE A 182 -7.24 -7.70 0.03
CA ILE A 182 -7.29 -8.89 -0.85
C ILE A 182 -8.46 -8.80 -1.84
N MET A 183 -9.63 -8.43 -1.36
CA MET A 183 -10.84 -8.33 -2.19
C MET A 183 -10.75 -7.24 -3.26
N GLN A 184 -9.99 -6.17 -3.02
CA GLN A 184 -9.95 -4.98 -3.89
C GLN A 184 -8.73 -4.95 -4.81
N VAL A 185 -7.56 -5.45 -4.38
CA VAL A 185 -6.31 -5.34 -5.14
C VAL A 185 -6.43 -5.97 -6.52
N GLY A 186 -5.85 -5.30 -7.52
CA GLY A 186 -5.90 -5.74 -8.92
C GLY A 186 -7.27 -5.59 -9.61
N ARG A 187 -8.27 -4.97 -8.96
CA ARG A 187 -9.64 -4.88 -9.48
C ARG A 187 -10.13 -3.46 -9.61
N SER A 188 -10.77 -3.18 -10.74
CA SER A 188 -11.65 -2.03 -10.85
C SER A 188 -12.82 -2.16 -9.87
N LYS A 189 -13.50 -1.05 -9.60
CA LYS A 189 -14.65 -1.08 -8.69
C LYS A 189 -15.79 -2.01 -9.18
N GLY A 190 -16.03 -2.09 -10.49
CA GLY A 190 -17.03 -2.99 -11.04
C GLY A 190 -16.70 -4.45 -10.80
N GLU A 191 -15.45 -4.84 -11.05
CA GLU A 191 -14.93 -6.18 -10.78
C GLU A 191 -14.94 -6.52 -9.31
N PHE A 192 -14.58 -5.56 -8.44
CA PHE A 192 -14.66 -5.73 -6.99
C PHE A 192 -16.10 -6.01 -6.52
N SER A 193 -17.08 -5.20 -6.98
CA SER A 193 -18.49 -5.38 -6.59
C SER A 193 -19.05 -6.71 -7.09
N LEU A 194 -18.65 -7.15 -8.29
CA LEU A 194 -19.02 -8.46 -8.82
C LEU A 194 -18.40 -9.57 -8.00
N ALA A 195 -17.10 -9.52 -7.76
CA ALA A 195 -16.37 -10.52 -6.97
C ALA A 195 -16.90 -10.66 -5.54
N LEU A 196 -17.29 -9.54 -4.91
CA LEU A 196 -17.93 -9.54 -3.59
C LEU A 196 -19.28 -10.26 -3.61
N SER A 197 -20.10 -9.98 -4.62
CA SER A 197 -21.41 -10.66 -4.79
C SER A 197 -21.25 -12.14 -5.10
N ASP A 198 -20.30 -12.50 -5.97
CA ASP A 198 -20.05 -13.89 -6.35
C ASP A 198 -19.57 -14.72 -5.15
N LEU A 199 -18.65 -14.16 -4.33
CA LEU A 199 -18.18 -14.80 -3.11
C LEU A 199 -19.32 -14.95 -2.08
N ALA A 200 -20.13 -13.91 -1.86
CA ALA A 200 -21.27 -13.98 -0.95
C ALA A 200 -22.26 -15.09 -1.37
N ASN A 201 -22.57 -15.20 -2.66
CA ASN A 201 -23.43 -16.24 -3.21
C ASN A 201 -22.81 -17.65 -3.11
N ASP A 202 -21.47 -17.77 -3.28
CA ASP A 202 -20.78 -19.06 -3.22
C ASP A 202 -20.81 -19.65 -1.80
N ILE A 203 -20.59 -18.82 -0.78
CA ILE A 203 -20.60 -19.25 0.63
C ILE A 203 -22.00 -19.33 1.25
N GLU A 204 -23.05 -18.78 0.62
CA GLU A 204 -24.40 -18.68 1.19
C GLU A 204 -24.92 -20.03 1.70
N LYS A 205 -24.77 -21.11 0.94
CA LYS A 205 -25.44 -22.39 1.20
C LYS A 205 -24.64 -23.37 2.03
N ASP A 206 -23.34 -23.46 1.80
CA ASP A 206 -22.49 -24.49 2.43
C ASP A 206 -21.34 -23.91 3.26
N GLY A 207 -21.16 -22.57 3.27
CA GLY A 207 -20.11 -21.90 4.01
C GLY A 207 -18.70 -22.10 3.43
N ILE A 208 -18.59 -22.56 2.19
CA ILE A 208 -17.33 -22.88 1.54
C ILE A 208 -17.15 -21.99 0.31
N TRP A 209 -16.02 -21.35 0.20
CA TRP A 209 -15.62 -20.72 -1.05
C TRP A 209 -15.15 -21.80 -2.02
N ASN A 210 -15.98 -22.17 -2.99
CA ASN A 210 -15.74 -23.29 -3.90
C ASN A 210 -15.01 -22.91 -5.19
N ASP A 211 -15.11 -21.66 -5.65
CA ASP A 211 -14.53 -21.18 -6.90
C ASP A 211 -12.99 -21.12 -6.83
N SER A 212 -12.33 -22.19 -7.29
CA SER A 212 -10.88 -22.32 -7.28
C SER A 212 -10.19 -21.35 -8.26
N ILE A 213 -10.86 -20.95 -9.35
CA ILE A 213 -10.32 -19.99 -10.32
C ILE A 213 -10.33 -18.58 -9.69
N GLN A 214 -11.45 -18.21 -9.08
CA GLN A 214 -11.57 -16.94 -8.39
C GLN A 214 -10.56 -16.85 -7.22
N LYS A 215 -10.39 -17.92 -6.42
CA LYS A 215 -9.38 -17.96 -5.36
C LYS A 215 -7.96 -17.71 -5.88
N ALA A 216 -7.60 -18.35 -7.00
CA ALA A 216 -6.29 -18.19 -7.60
C ALA A 216 -6.08 -16.75 -8.07
N ASP A 217 -7.07 -16.14 -8.74
CA ASP A 217 -7.01 -14.75 -9.17
C ASP A 217 -6.85 -13.78 -8.00
N PHE A 218 -7.55 -14.02 -6.87
CA PHE A 218 -7.35 -13.21 -5.65
C PHE A 218 -5.94 -13.38 -5.08
N ALA A 219 -5.41 -14.60 -5.05
CA ALA A 219 -4.08 -14.88 -4.54
C ALA A 219 -2.98 -14.28 -5.42
N ASP A 220 -3.13 -14.37 -6.76
CA ASP A 220 -2.20 -13.79 -7.72
C ASP A 220 -2.12 -12.27 -7.59
N ASN A 221 -3.27 -11.60 -7.45
CA ASN A 221 -3.33 -10.16 -7.22
C ASN A 221 -2.79 -9.76 -5.84
N ALA A 222 -3.06 -10.55 -4.80
CA ALA A 222 -2.53 -10.32 -3.45
C ALA A 222 -1.01 -10.50 -3.40
N PHE A 223 -0.46 -11.46 -4.13
CA PHE A 223 0.98 -11.66 -4.26
C PHE A 223 1.66 -10.49 -4.98
N ARG A 224 1.02 -9.92 -6.03
CA ARG A 224 1.54 -8.76 -6.77
C ARG A 224 1.36 -7.44 -6.05
N ALA A 225 0.61 -7.41 -4.93
CA ALA A 225 0.26 -6.17 -4.25
C ALA A 225 1.47 -5.46 -3.64
N ASN A 226 1.57 -4.16 -3.86
CA ASN A 226 2.53 -3.31 -3.15
C ASN A 226 1.95 -2.95 -1.76
N LEU A 227 2.22 -3.79 -0.76
CA LEU A 227 1.65 -3.63 0.59
C LEU A 227 2.17 -2.37 1.29
N SER A 228 3.40 -1.96 1.02
CA SER A 228 3.98 -0.73 1.58
C SER A 228 3.27 0.52 1.04
N GLU A 229 2.94 0.56 -0.24
CA GLU A 229 2.17 1.65 -0.84
C GLU A 229 0.74 1.68 -0.28
N ILE A 230 0.11 0.52 -0.12
CA ILE A 230 -1.23 0.41 0.47
C ILE A 230 -1.21 0.94 1.90
N ARG A 231 -0.23 0.53 2.72
CA ARG A 231 -0.03 1.05 4.08
C ARG A 231 0.12 2.57 4.07
N PHE A 232 0.99 3.09 3.23
CA PHE A 232 1.19 4.54 3.06
C PHE A 232 -0.10 5.27 2.69
N ASN A 233 -0.89 4.73 1.77
CA ASN A 233 -2.17 5.31 1.36
C ASN A 233 -3.16 5.43 2.52
N ILE A 234 -3.21 4.41 3.40
CA ILE A 234 -4.07 4.40 4.59
C ILE A 234 -3.56 5.40 5.64
N GLU A 235 -2.25 5.41 5.91
CA GLU A 235 -1.61 6.34 6.85
C GLU A 235 -1.81 7.80 6.44
N LYS A 236 -1.71 8.09 5.15
CA LYS A 236 -1.93 9.43 4.58
C LYS A 236 -3.32 10.00 4.86
N TRP A 237 -4.31 9.18 5.15
CA TRP A 237 -5.63 9.68 5.53
C TRP A 237 -5.63 10.40 6.88
N GLY A 238 -4.68 10.10 7.76
CA GLY A 238 -4.55 10.74 9.08
C GLY A 238 -5.73 10.47 10.00
N ILE A 239 -6.42 9.33 9.83
CA ILE A 239 -7.59 8.94 10.60
C ILE A 239 -7.19 8.26 11.91
N SER A 240 -6.13 7.46 11.87
CA SER A 240 -5.57 6.77 13.03
C SER A 240 -4.07 7.03 13.12
N ASP A 241 -3.55 7.10 14.35
CA ASP A 241 -2.11 7.20 14.61
C ASP A 241 -1.35 5.90 14.29
N LYS A 242 -2.07 4.80 14.09
CA LYS A 242 -1.51 3.48 13.82
C LYS A 242 -2.40 2.70 12.86
N VAL A 243 -1.81 2.11 11.83
CA VAL A 243 -2.48 1.17 10.92
C VAL A 243 -2.25 -0.25 11.42
N ALA A 244 -3.25 -1.09 11.35
CA ALA A 244 -3.18 -2.50 11.75
C ALA A 244 -2.12 -3.27 10.94
N GLU A 245 -1.59 -4.35 11.52
CA GLU A 245 -0.56 -5.21 10.92
C GLU A 245 -1.22 -6.24 9.98
N PHE A 246 -1.53 -5.85 8.74
CA PHE A 246 -2.31 -6.66 7.79
C PHE A 246 -1.46 -7.54 6.87
N GLU A 247 -0.18 -7.26 6.70
CA GLU A 247 0.69 -7.85 5.67
C GLU A 247 0.81 -9.37 5.83
N GLN A 248 1.01 -9.85 7.05
CA GLN A 248 1.18 -11.29 7.31
C GLN A 248 -0.09 -12.09 7.00
N HIS A 249 -1.26 -11.51 7.20
CA HIS A 249 -2.53 -12.15 6.83
C HIS A 249 -2.67 -12.26 5.31
N ILE A 250 -2.22 -11.24 4.55
CA ILE A 250 -2.19 -11.28 3.08
C ILE A 250 -1.19 -12.32 2.60
N HIS A 251 0.02 -12.38 3.18
CA HIS A 251 1.03 -13.39 2.85
C HIS A 251 0.53 -14.81 3.16
N SER A 252 -0.13 -15.02 4.29
CA SER A 252 -0.74 -16.29 4.66
C SER A 252 -1.82 -16.70 3.66
N PHE A 253 -2.68 -15.78 3.23
CA PHE A 253 -3.74 -16.07 2.28
C PHE A 253 -3.19 -16.62 0.95
N TRP A 254 -2.38 -15.84 0.23
CA TRP A 254 -1.93 -16.26 -1.10
C TRP A 254 -0.99 -17.47 -1.05
N SER A 255 -0.13 -17.57 -0.03
CA SER A 255 0.79 -18.71 0.09
C SER A 255 0.06 -20.03 0.35
N ASN A 256 -1.03 -20.01 1.09
CA ASN A 256 -1.88 -21.20 1.26
C ASN A 256 -2.62 -21.58 -0.03
N ILE A 257 -3.13 -20.61 -0.79
CA ILE A 257 -3.76 -20.85 -2.10
C ILE A 257 -2.75 -21.42 -3.11
N PHE A 258 -1.49 -20.99 -3.06
CA PHE A 258 -0.41 -21.53 -3.90
C PHE A 258 0.05 -22.94 -3.45
N GLY A 259 -0.42 -23.41 -2.29
CA GLY A 259 0.00 -24.69 -1.73
C GLY A 259 1.37 -24.66 -1.06
N LEU A 260 1.92 -23.47 -0.80
CA LEU A 260 3.21 -23.28 -0.12
C LEU A 260 3.07 -23.41 1.41
N GLY A 261 1.91 -23.05 1.95
CA GLY A 261 1.68 -22.88 3.39
C GLY A 261 2.39 -21.65 3.96
N VAL A 262 2.33 -21.46 5.26
CA VAL A 262 2.95 -20.30 5.92
C VAL A 262 4.47 -20.43 5.89
N CYS A 263 5.17 -19.33 5.59
CA CYS A 263 6.62 -19.21 5.75
C CYS A 263 6.90 -18.74 7.20
N ASP A 264 7.63 -19.54 7.94
CA ASP A 264 8.03 -19.23 9.33
C ASP A 264 9.53 -19.50 9.52
N ASP A 265 10.06 -19.16 10.68
CA ASP A 265 11.48 -19.37 11.04
C ASP A 265 11.99 -20.80 10.81
N LYS A 266 11.11 -21.80 10.92
CA LYS A 266 11.48 -23.21 10.74
C LYS A 266 11.66 -23.60 9.29
N ARG A 267 11.07 -22.80 8.40
CA ARG A 267 11.10 -23.02 6.96
C ARG A 267 12.07 -22.06 6.24
N GLN A 268 12.81 -21.25 7.00
CA GLN A 268 13.80 -20.32 6.46
C GLN A 268 14.75 -20.99 5.46
N GLY A 269 14.81 -20.48 4.22
CA GLY A 269 15.58 -21.04 3.10
C GLY A 269 14.93 -22.25 2.42
N GLU A 270 13.73 -22.67 2.83
CA GLU A 270 12.99 -23.75 2.15
C GLU A 270 12.54 -23.28 0.77
N ILE A 271 12.73 -24.13 -0.24
CA ILE A 271 12.23 -23.90 -1.60
C ILE A 271 10.99 -24.80 -1.82
N SER A 272 9.89 -24.20 -2.21
CA SER A 272 8.65 -24.90 -2.51
C SER A 272 8.07 -24.45 -3.86
N THR A 273 7.20 -25.25 -4.45
CA THR A 273 6.63 -24.97 -5.77
C THR A 273 5.14 -24.66 -5.65
N ASN A 274 4.69 -23.63 -6.34
CA ASN A 274 3.25 -23.35 -6.45
C ASN A 274 2.55 -24.50 -7.20
N THR A 275 1.65 -25.17 -6.51
CA THR A 275 0.92 -26.34 -7.04
C THR A 275 -0.49 -26.01 -7.52
N ASN A 276 -0.93 -24.75 -7.44
CA ASN A 276 -2.26 -24.33 -7.86
C ASN A 276 -2.32 -24.14 -9.39
N PRO A 277 -3.01 -25.02 -10.13
CA PRO A 277 -3.01 -25.00 -11.60
C PRO A 277 -3.80 -23.82 -12.19
N TYR A 278 -4.51 -23.05 -11.37
CA TYR A 278 -5.27 -21.85 -11.80
C TYR A 278 -4.53 -20.55 -11.56
N SER A 279 -3.36 -20.59 -10.89
CA SER A 279 -2.52 -19.43 -10.64
C SER A 279 -1.66 -19.10 -11.86
N ASP A 280 -1.48 -17.81 -12.14
CA ASP A 280 -0.51 -17.30 -13.13
C ASP A 280 0.94 -17.72 -12.80
N PHE A 281 1.19 -18.04 -11.54
CA PHE A 281 2.48 -18.50 -11.00
C PHE A 281 2.55 -20.02 -10.86
N TYR A 282 1.68 -20.79 -11.52
CA TYR A 282 1.70 -22.26 -11.47
C TYR A 282 3.07 -22.82 -11.86
N GLU A 283 3.56 -23.81 -11.09
CA GLU A 283 4.87 -24.41 -11.22
C GLU A 283 6.08 -23.48 -10.92
N ASN A 284 5.87 -22.21 -10.63
CA ASN A 284 6.95 -21.35 -10.17
C ASN A 284 7.44 -21.83 -8.79
N LYS A 285 8.74 -21.73 -8.57
CA LYS A 285 9.36 -22.00 -7.28
C LYS A 285 9.39 -20.75 -6.43
N PHE A 286 9.26 -20.94 -5.13
CA PHE A 286 9.32 -19.88 -4.12
C PHE A 286 10.32 -20.29 -3.04
N VAL A 287 11.01 -19.33 -2.45
CA VAL A 287 11.87 -19.51 -1.27
C VAL A 287 11.26 -18.81 -0.07
N CYS A 288 11.29 -19.44 1.09
CA CYS A 288 10.83 -18.85 2.35
C CYS A 288 11.97 -18.07 3.00
N GLU A 289 11.82 -16.75 3.15
CA GLU A 289 12.81 -15.87 3.76
C GLU A 289 12.13 -14.76 4.55
N ASN A 290 12.67 -14.46 5.74
CA ASN A 290 12.12 -13.41 6.62
C ASN A 290 10.60 -13.49 6.81
N GLU A 291 10.10 -14.71 7.01
CA GLU A 291 8.67 -15.02 7.20
C GLU A 291 7.78 -14.77 5.96
N VAL A 292 8.37 -14.55 4.78
CA VAL A 292 7.65 -14.33 3.51
C VAL A 292 8.18 -15.26 2.43
N TRP A 293 7.26 -15.77 1.58
CA TRP A 293 7.61 -16.48 0.37
C TRP A 293 7.91 -15.50 -0.77
N SER A 294 9.01 -15.72 -1.47
CA SER A 294 9.40 -14.94 -2.64
C SER A 294 9.70 -15.85 -3.84
N LEU A 295 9.57 -15.34 -5.06
CA LEU A 295 9.92 -16.08 -6.26
C LEU A 295 11.39 -16.53 -6.20
N TYR A 296 11.62 -17.83 -6.42
CA TYR A 296 12.94 -18.42 -6.49
C TYR A 296 13.41 -18.52 -7.94
N ASP A 297 14.54 -17.91 -8.26
CA ASP A 297 15.24 -18.06 -9.54
C ASP A 297 16.45 -18.97 -9.35
N GLU A 298 16.51 -20.07 -10.09
CA GLU A 298 17.65 -21.02 -10.05
C GLU A 298 18.98 -20.41 -10.49
N ASN A 299 18.95 -19.30 -11.22
CA ASN A 299 20.12 -18.58 -11.68
C ASN A 299 20.60 -17.51 -10.70
N THR A 300 19.77 -17.18 -9.73
CA THR A 300 20.12 -16.29 -8.61
C THR A 300 20.35 -17.20 -7.40
N PRO A 301 21.58 -17.28 -6.83
CA PRO A 301 21.78 -18.04 -5.60
C PRO A 301 20.78 -17.51 -4.54
N PRO A 302 20.13 -18.42 -3.74
CA PRO A 302 19.25 -17.97 -2.67
C PRO A 302 20.02 -16.97 -1.83
N PRO A 303 19.44 -15.81 -1.48
CA PRO A 303 20.08 -14.90 -0.56
C PRO A 303 20.41 -15.72 0.69
N SER A 304 21.70 -15.84 0.98
CA SER A 304 22.15 -16.54 2.18
C SER A 304 21.52 -15.82 3.36
N SER A 305 20.99 -16.58 4.33
CA SER A 305 20.39 -16.12 5.57
C SER A 305 21.39 -15.35 6.43
N ASN A 306 21.86 -14.22 5.98
CA ASN A 306 22.72 -13.18 6.54
C ASN A 306 23.26 -12.31 5.37
N VAL A 307 22.40 -11.86 4.45
CA VAL A 307 22.79 -10.71 3.65
C VAL A 307 22.61 -9.50 4.56
N ASN A 308 23.67 -9.16 5.28
CA ASN A 308 23.87 -7.75 5.61
C ASN A 308 23.84 -7.05 4.24
N VAL A 309 22.73 -6.39 3.93
CA VAL A 309 22.72 -5.43 2.85
C VAL A 309 23.78 -4.43 3.23
N ASP A 310 24.83 -4.35 2.43
CA ASP A 310 25.84 -3.32 2.64
C ASP A 310 25.15 -1.99 2.33
N LEU A 311 24.53 -1.35 3.34
CA LEU A 311 23.94 -0.04 3.21
C LEU A 311 25.03 0.98 2.84
N LEU A 312 24.68 2.02 2.12
CA LEU A 312 25.63 3.05 1.69
C LEU A 312 26.41 3.65 2.89
N HIS A 313 25.79 3.64 4.07
CA HIS A 313 26.42 4.07 5.32
C HIS A 313 27.71 3.28 5.61
N ASP A 314 27.71 1.98 5.38
CA ASP A 314 28.78 1.04 5.69
C ASP A 314 29.78 0.85 4.53
N LEU A 315 29.49 1.38 3.34
CA LEU A 315 30.31 1.25 2.13
C LEU A 315 31.08 2.53 1.82
N ASP A 316 32.19 2.38 1.11
CA ASP A 316 32.75 3.49 0.36
C ASP A 316 31.92 3.72 -0.90
N LEU A 317 31.61 4.98 -1.23
CA LEU A 317 30.83 5.33 -2.43
C LEU A 317 31.46 4.73 -3.71
N GLU A 318 32.78 4.60 -3.74
CA GLU A 318 33.51 3.96 -4.84
C GLU A 318 33.09 2.50 -5.09
N ASP A 319 32.61 1.78 -4.09
CA ASP A 319 32.17 0.39 -4.23
C ASP A 319 30.78 0.26 -4.86
N CYS A 320 30.06 1.36 -4.97
CA CYS A 320 28.72 1.42 -5.57
C CYS A 320 28.76 1.58 -7.10
N PHE A 321 29.92 1.88 -7.68
CA PHE A 321 30.06 2.08 -9.13
C PHE A 321 30.38 0.78 -9.88
N ASN A 322 29.84 0.65 -11.08
CA ASN A 322 30.18 -0.44 -11.98
C ASN A 322 31.65 -0.31 -12.47
N LYS A 323 32.51 -1.18 -11.97
CA LYS A 323 33.95 -1.15 -12.27
C LYS A 323 34.29 -1.48 -13.74
N THR A 324 33.34 -1.94 -14.54
CA THR A 324 33.53 -2.22 -15.97
C THR A 324 33.22 -1.01 -16.85
N ILE A 325 32.64 0.04 -16.29
CA ILE A 325 32.29 1.29 -16.99
C ILE A 325 33.45 2.30 -16.83
N ALA A 326 33.76 2.97 -17.90
CA ALA A 326 34.69 4.11 -17.88
C ALA A 326 33.91 5.39 -17.55
N TYR A 327 34.17 5.98 -16.39
CA TYR A 327 33.58 7.24 -15.97
C TYR A 327 34.51 8.40 -16.34
N ASP A 328 33.90 9.49 -16.80
CA ASP A 328 34.50 10.81 -16.77
C ASP A 328 34.22 11.50 -15.43
N SER A 329 34.56 12.79 -15.29
CA SER A 329 34.27 13.52 -14.07
C SER A 329 34.00 15.01 -14.33
N ILE A 330 33.23 15.61 -13.42
CA ILE A 330 33.01 17.06 -13.34
C ILE A 330 33.40 17.56 -11.95
N LYS A 331 34.12 18.69 -11.89
CA LYS A 331 34.43 19.35 -10.62
C LYS A 331 33.46 20.50 -10.36
N ASP A 332 32.84 20.46 -9.21
CA ASP A 332 32.09 21.61 -8.69
C ASP A 332 33.07 22.58 -8.01
N TYR A 333 33.31 23.73 -8.64
CA TYR A 333 34.25 24.69 -8.13
C TYR A 333 33.78 25.45 -6.89
N ARG A 334 32.46 25.34 -6.53
CA ARG A 334 31.90 26.01 -5.34
C ARG A 334 32.39 25.37 -4.04
N ASN A 335 32.44 24.02 -3.99
CA ASN A 335 32.88 23.29 -2.80
C ASN A 335 34.07 22.34 -3.04
N GLY A 336 34.51 22.22 -4.29
CA GLY A 336 35.66 21.39 -4.68
C GLY A 336 35.33 19.94 -4.91
N ASN A 337 34.07 19.52 -4.73
CA ASN A 337 33.63 18.15 -4.99
C ASN A 337 33.85 17.75 -6.44
N VAL A 338 34.23 16.49 -6.63
CA VAL A 338 34.36 15.88 -7.96
C VAL A 338 33.30 14.77 -8.04
N TYR A 339 32.53 14.77 -9.12
CA TYR A 339 31.48 13.81 -9.38
C TYR A 339 31.84 13.00 -10.63
N LYS A 340 31.64 11.70 -10.57
CA LYS A 340 31.71 10.85 -11.76
C LYS A 340 30.59 11.19 -12.74
N THR A 341 30.87 11.09 -14.02
CA THR A 341 29.89 11.23 -15.09
C THR A 341 29.98 10.08 -16.06
N VAL A 342 28.87 9.73 -16.69
CA VAL A 342 28.77 8.62 -17.62
C VAL A 342 27.89 8.99 -18.81
N LYS A 343 28.28 8.53 -20.02
CA LYS A 343 27.43 8.67 -21.20
C LYS A 343 26.47 7.49 -21.30
N ILE A 344 25.16 7.80 -21.34
CA ILE A 344 24.07 6.81 -21.52
C ILE A 344 23.24 7.28 -22.72
N GLY A 345 23.22 6.51 -23.79
CA GLY A 345 22.65 6.98 -25.06
C GLY A 345 23.37 8.22 -25.59
N GLU A 346 22.62 9.28 -25.83
CA GLU A 346 23.16 10.58 -26.23
C GLU A 346 23.37 11.53 -25.07
N GLN A 347 22.90 11.18 -23.85
CA GLN A 347 22.98 12.01 -22.66
C GLN A 347 24.24 11.71 -21.84
N ILE A 348 24.77 12.73 -21.14
CA ILE A 348 25.84 12.55 -20.14
C ILE A 348 25.27 12.90 -18.77
N TRP A 349 25.20 11.93 -17.89
CA TRP A 349 24.65 12.04 -16.55
C TRP A 349 25.72 12.04 -15.48
N MET A 350 25.49 12.75 -14.37
CA MET A 350 26.23 12.47 -13.15
C MET A 350 25.89 11.05 -12.66
N ALA A 351 26.90 10.29 -12.24
CA ALA A 351 26.72 8.96 -11.64
C ALA A 351 26.59 9.03 -10.11
N GLU A 352 26.54 10.23 -9.56
CA GLU A 352 26.47 10.53 -8.13
C GLU A 352 25.41 11.58 -7.84
N ASN A 353 24.83 11.53 -6.65
CA ASN A 353 23.92 12.57 -6.18
C ASN A 353 24.71 13.85 -5.86
N LEU A 354 24.12 15.01 -6.06
CA LEU A 354 24.73 16.29 -5.74
C LEU A 354 24.97 16.43 -4.23
N ARG A 355 26.21 16.78 -3.85
CA ARG A 355 26.65 16.99 -2.45
C ARG A 355 26.99 18.46 -2.19
N TYR A 356 26.09 19.36 -2.52
CA TYR A 356 26.27 20.81 -2.34
C TYR A 356 25.29 21.34 -1.31
N ALA A 357 25.79 21.83 -0.17
CA ALA A 357 25.01 22.36 0.94
C ALA A 357 25.01 23.92 1.02
N GLY A 358 25.54 24.59 0.00
CA GLY A 358 25.59 26.04 -0.03
C GLY A 358 26.94 26.65 0.39
N GLU A 359 28.00 25.83 0.48
CA GLU A 359 29.35 26.29 0.74
C GLU A 359 29.79 27.27 -0.36
N ASN A 360 30.32 28.40 0.05
CA ASN A 360 30.77 29.44 -0.89
C ASN A 360 29.69 29.84 -1.92
N ALA A 361 28.42 29.91 -1.48
CA ALA A 361 27.33 30.38 -2.32
C ALA A 361 27.70 31.73 -2.94
N ASP A 362 27.66 31.81 -4.25
CA ASP A 362 27.93 33.04 -5.00
C ASP A 362 26.66 33.89 -5.09
N GLU A 363 26.78 35.09 -5.68
CA GLU A 363 25.68 36.03 -5.88
C GLU A 363 24.53 35.45 -6.74
N THR A 364 24.74 34.32 -7.39
CA THR A 364 23.74 33.64 -8.24
C THR A 364 22.90 32.64 -7.45
N THR A 365 23.28 32.34 -6.20
CA THR A 365 22.52 31.40 -5.36
C THR A 365 21.35 32.13 -4.70
N ILE A 366 20.14 31.91 -5.22
CA ILE A 366 18.90 32.56 -4.78
C ILE A 366 18.27 31.83 -3.59
N ALA A 367 18.44 30.51 -3.54
CA ALA A 367 17.84 29.68 -2.52
C ALA A 367 18.56 29.83 -1.17
N ASN A 368 17.78 30.04 -0.10
CA ASN A 368 18.30 29.85 1.25
C ASN A 368 18.38 28.34 1.52
N LEU A 369 19.57 27.75 1.41
CA LEU A 369 19.76 26.31 1.55
C LEU A 369 19.65 25.85 3.00
N THR A 370 19.86 26.70 3.99
CA THR A 370 19.85 26.31 5.41
C THR A 370 18.54 25.64 5.84
N ASP A 371 17.39 26.13 5.34
CA ASP A 371 16.07 25.61 5.69
C ASP A 371 15.45 24.74 4.58
N ASN A 372 16.16 24.54 3.47
CA ASN A 372 15.63 23.92 2.25
C ASN A 372 16.44 22.71 1.79
N ILE A 373 17.34 22.23 2.63
CA ILE A 373 18.06 20.96 2.46
C ILE A 373 17.85 20.07 3.67
N SER A 374 18.00 18.77 3.47
CA SER A 374 17.97 17.78 4.54
C SER A 374 18.96 16.66 4.26
N CYS A 375 19.49 16.09 5.32
CA CYS A 375 20.24 14.85 5.28
C CYS A 375 19.36 13.72 5.81
N TYR A 376 19.22 12.65 5.06
CA TYR A 376 18.34 11.53 5.39
C TYR A 376 18.57 10.99 6.82
N SER A 377 19.81 10.70 7.17
CA SER A 377 20.15 10.12 8.48
C SER A 377 20.37 11.16 9.59
N GLY A 378 20.39 12.46 9.26
CA GLY A 378 20.89 13.52 10.14
C GLY A 378 22.41 13.48 10.33
N ASP A 379 23.13 12.60 9.65
CA ASP A 379 24.58 12.53 9.62
C ASP A 379 25.13 13.35 8.46
N GLU A 380 25.58 14.55 8.76
CA GLU A 380 26.13 15.47 7.77
C GLU A 380 27.33 14.89 7.00
N SER A 381 28.15 14.06 7.63
CA SER A 381 29.30 13.45 6.94
C SER A 381 28.84 12.43 5.90
N TYR A 382 27.81 11.67 6.21
CA TYR A 382 27.19 10.73 5.27
C TYR A 382 26.65 11.43 4.03
N CYS A 383 25.93 12.55 4.21
CA CYS A 383 25.38 13.29 3.09
C CYS A 383 26.45 14.04 2.28
N ALA A 384 27.45 14.65 2.95
CA ALA A 384 28.51 15.38 2.29
C ALA A 384 29.49 14.50 1.51
N GLU A 385 29.69 13.25 1.92
CA GLU A 385 30.70 12.36 1.36
C GLU A 385 30.10 11.27 0.46
N LYS A 386 28.85 10.82 0.71
CA LYS A 386 28.27 9.65 0.06
C LYS A 386 26.91 9.89 -0.57
N ALA A 387 25.87 10.08 0.24
CA ALA A 387 24.47 10.03 -0.20
C ALA A 387 24.02 11.26 -1.03
N GLY A 388 24.64 12.42 -0.80
CA GLY A 388 24.14 13.70 -1.27
C GLY A 388 23.05 14.27 -0.34
N TYR A 389 22.62 15.47 -0.64
CA TYR A 389 21.56 16.14 0.12
C TYR A 389 20.21 16.02 -0.61
N MET A 390 19.17 15.93 0.17
CA MET A 390 17.81 16.15 -0.33
C MET A 390 17.49 17.63 -0.31
N TYR A 391 16.81 18.12 -1.33
CA TYR A 391 16.46 19.52 -1.52
C TYR A 391 14.95 19.68 -1.59
N THR A 392 14.44 20.87 -1.19
CA THR A 392 13.13 21.31 -1.70
C THR A 392 13.24 21.54 -3.20
N TRP A 393 12.12 21.43 -3.94
CA TRP A 393 12.16 21.64 -5.40
C TRP A 393 12.69 23.04 -5.77
N THR A 394 12.24 24.08 -5.05
CA THR A 394 12.69 25.46 -5.32
C THR A 394 14.18 25.65 -5.01
N ALA A 395 14.71 24.95 -4.00
CA ALA A 395 16.15 24.94 -3.75
C ALA A 395 16.91 24.22 -4.87
N ALA A 396 16.45 23.03 -5.26
CA ALA A 396 17.03 22.27 -6.37
C ALA A 396 17.11 23.09 -7.66
N MET A 397 16.04 23.85 -7.95
CA MET A 397 15.95 24.76 -9.09
C MET A 397 16.68 26.09 -8.87
N ASN A 398 17.17 26.37 -7.66
CA ASN A 398 17.81 27.65 -7.30
C ASN A 398 16.94 28.87 -7.65
N ILE A 399 15.66 28.82 -7.27
CA ILE A 399 14.67 29.88 -7.53
C ILE A 399 13.99 30.32 -6.23
N SER A 400 13.23 31.41 -6.31
CA SER A 400 12.51 31.95 -5.15
C SER A 400 11.53 30.91 -4.56
N PRO A 401 11.45 30.82 -3.22
CA PRO A 401 10.43 29.98 -2.56
C PRO A 401 8.98 30.33 -2.91
N THR A 402 8.72 31.51 -3.50
CA THR A 402 7.38 31.87 -3.99
C THR A 402 6.84 30.89 -5.04
N TYR A 403 7.72 30.21 -5.80
CA TYR A 403 7.36 29.19 -6.77
C TYR A 403 6.96 27.84 -6.16
N GLN A 404 6.96 27.73 -4.85
CA GLN A 404 6.41 26.53 -4.18
C GLN A 404 4.89 26.40 -4.41
N THR A 405 4.18 27.51 -4.45
CA THR A 405 2.71 27.55 -4.54
C THR A 405 2.19 28.10 -5.86
N ASP A 406 2.97 28.88 -6.60
CA ASP A 406 2.57 29.48 -7.86
C ASP A 406 3.72 29.42 -8.87
N VAL A 407 3.49 28.69 -9.96
CA VAL A 407 4.45 28.52 -11.07
C VAL A 407 3.95 29.16 -12.38
N SER A 408 2.89 29.96 -12.32
CA SER A 408 2.29 30.58 -13.52
C SER A 408 3.29 31.44 -14.30
N ASP A 409 4.22 32.09 -13.60
CA ASP A 409 5.29 32.92 -14.17
C ASP A 409 6.66 32.23 -14.07
N TYR A 410 6.72 30.93 -13.82
CA TYR A 410 7.98 30.19 -13.74
C TYR A 410 8.67 30.19 -15.10
N PRO A 411 9.87 30.76 -15.21
CA PRO A 411 10.60 30.82 -16.46
C PRO A 411 11.18 29.44 -16.76
N SER A 412 10.39 28.54 -17.39
CA SER A 412 10.94 27.27 -17.88
C SER A 412 11.96 27.58 -18.98
N ALA A 413 13.22 27.55 -18.64
CA ALA A 413 14.28 27.64 -19.62
C ALA A 413 14.77 26.22 -19.95
N PRO A 414 15.01 25.88 -21.22
CA PRO A 414 15.76 24.69 -21.53
C PRO A 414 17.12 24.75 -20.81
N ASN A 415 17.58 23.65 -20.29
CA ASN A 415 18.84 23.51 -19.57
C ASN A 415 18.93 24.44 -18.33
N HIS A 416 17.84 24.50 -17.53
CA HIS A 416 17.84 25.28 -16.30
C HIS A 416 18.83 24.68 -15.29
N ARG A 417 19.92 25.39 -15.04
CA ARG A 417 21.04 24.92 -14.23
C ARG A 417 20.64 24.48 -12.83
N GLY A 418 19.78 25.24 -12.15
CA GLY A 418 19.47 25.01 -10.74
C GLY A 418 20.73 25.03 -9.86
N LEU A 419 20.83 24.06 -8.95
CA LEU A 419 22.02 23.84 -8.12
C LEU A 419 23.09 22.97 -8.79
N CYS A 420 22.92 22.53 -10.03
CA CYS A 420 23.90 21.71 -10.73
C CYS A 420 25.26 22.41 -10.91
N PRO A 421 26.37 21.69 -11.04
CA PRO A 421 27.67 22.27 -11.42
C PRO A 421 27.61 22.97 -12.77
N GLU A 422 28.56 23.85 -13.05
CA GLU A 422 28.64 24.55 -14.33
C GLU A 422 28.75 23.58 -15.51
N GLY A 423 27.95 23.80 -16.57
CA GLY A 423 27.86 22.90 -17.75
C GLY A 423 26.93 21.71 -17.56
N PHE A 424 26.16 21.72 -16.47
CA PHE A 424 25.12 20.75 -16.18
C PHE A 424 23.85 21.46 -15.71
N HIS A 425 22.70 20.81 -15.91
CA HIS A 425 21.39 21.33 -15.49
C HIS A 425 20.56 20.25 -14.77
N VAL A 426 19.49 20.70 -14.10
CA VAL A 426 18.49 19.79 -13.51
C VAL A 426 17.68 19.16 -14.63
N PRO A 427 17.66 17.83 -14.74
CA PRO A 427 17.00 17.16 -15.86
C PRO A 427 15.49 17.41 -15.85
N THR A 428 14.93 17.58 -17.04
CA THR A 428 13.48 17.62 -17.27
C THR A 428 12.87 16.23 -17.18
N LEU A 429 11.56 16.14 -17.07
CA LEU A 429 10.84 14.87 -17.16
C LEU A 429 11.09 14.16 -18.52
N ASP A 430 11.18 14.93 -19.61
CA ASP A 430 11.46 14.37 -20.94
C ASP A 430 12.87 13.75 -21.04
N GLU A 431 13.87 14.35 -20.40
CA GLU A 431 15.23 13.81 -20.37
C GLU A 431 15.34 12.53 -19.52
N TRP A 432 14.59 12.46 -18.43
CA TRP A 432 14.43 11.22 -17.66
C TRP A 432 13.73 10.13 -18.49
N ASN A 433 12.66 10.47 -19.19
CA ASN A 433 11.94 9.54 -20.06
C ASN A 433 12.84 9.02 -21.21
N GLU A 434 13.75 9.84 -21.73
CA GLU A 434 14.74 9.41 -22.71
C GLU A 434 15.74 8.41 -22.11
N LEU A 435 16.24 8.68 -20.90
CA LEU A 435 17.12 7.75 -20.16
C LEU A 435 16.43 6.40 -19.92
N ILE A 436 15.18 6.43 -19.44
CA ILE A 436 14.39 5.22 -19.16
C ILE A 436 14.18 4.43 -20.45
N ARG A 437 13.72 5.08 -21.50
CA ARG A 437 13.52 4.45 -22.80
C ARG A 437 14.81 3.79 -23.33
N TYR A 438 15.94 4.49 -23.23
CA TYR A 438 17.23 3.95 -23.63
C TYR A 438 17.61 2.70 -22.81
N ALA A 439 17.39 2.76 -21.51
CA ALA A 439 17.67 1.63 -20.61
C ALA A 439 16.79 0.41 -20.91
N GLU A 440 15.50 0.62 -21.22
CA GLU A 440 14.58 -0.44 -21.63
C GLU A 440 14.97 -1.07 -22.98
N GLU A 441 15.30 -0.24 -23.96
CA GLU A 441 15.67 -0.72 -25.31
C GLU A 441 17.02 -1.45 -25.36
N ASN A 442 17.95 -1.14 -24.44
CA ASN A 442 19.33 -1.64 -24.46
C ASN A 442 19.69 -2.46 -23.21
N GLY A 443 18.75 -2.76 -22.33
CA GLY A 443 18.97 -3.43 -21.04
C GLY A 443 19.23 -4.94 -21.12
N ASN A 444 19.34 -5.53 -22.32
CA ASN A 444 19.57 -6.97 -22.52
C ASN A 444 18.54 -7.88 -21.82
N GLY A 445 17.33 -7.38 -21.59
CA GLY A 445 16.27 -8.06 -20.86
C GLY A 445 16.04 -7.52 -19.45
N ASP A 446 16.96 -6.70 -18.92
CA ASP A 446 16.74 -5.97 -17.68
C ASP A 446 15.80 -4.77 -17.93
N SER A 447 14.99 -4.48 -16.95
CA SER A 447 14.16 -3.26 -16.96
C SER A 447 14.96 -2.00 -16.66
N ALA A 448 14.39 -0.84 -16.89
CA ALA A 448 15.06 0.45 -16.65
C ALA A 448 15.55 0.57 -15.20
N ALA A 449 14.69 0.29 -14.21
CA ALA A 449 15.07 0.41 -12.79
C ALA A 449 16.24 -0.54 -12.45
N VAL A 450 16.18 -1.79 -12.89
CA VAL A 450 17.25 -2.79 -12.65
C VAL A 450 18.56 -2.36 -13.29
N SER A 451 18.53 -1.86 -14.53
CA SER A 451 19.70 -1.41 -15.27
C SER A 451 20.36 -0.15 -14.73
N LEU A 452 19.61 0.70 -14.03
CA LEU A 452 20.08 1.98 -13.48
C LEU A 452 20.49 1.90 -11.99
N ARG A 453 20.02 0.89 -11.26
CA ARG A 453 20.42 0.66 -9.86
C ARG A 453 21.87 0.24 -9.75
N SER A 454 22.59 0.78 -8.76
CA SER A 454 23.86 0.22 -8.30
C SER A 454 23.70 -1.27 -7.94
N THR A 455 24.76 -2.06 -8.10
CA THR A 455 24.79 -3.48 -7.68
C THR A 455 24.87 -3.64 -6.15
N LYS A 456 24.99 -2.53 -5.43
CA LYS A 456 25.09 -2.44 -3.98
C LYS A 456 23.98 -1.54 -3.43
N THR A 457 23.81 -1.55 -2.12
CA THR A 457 22.90 -0.67 -1.37
C THR A 457 21.40 -0.98 -1.48
N TRP A 458 20.98 -1.83 -2.39
CA TRP A 458 19.56 -2.17 -2.57
C TRP A 458 19.19 -3.42 -1.81
N GLU A 459 18.16 -3.34 -0.99
CA GLU A 459 17.57 -4.51 -0.34
C GLU A 459 17.04 -5.49 -1.40
N PRO A 460 17.21 -6.80 -1.20
CA PRO A 460 16.56 -7.79 -2.05
C PRO A 460 15.05 -7.62 -2.03
N SER A 461 14.42 -7.84 -3.18
CA SER A 461 12.96 -7.80 -3.32
C SER A 461 12.44 -9.05 -3.98
N ASN A 462 11.20 -9.40 -3.64
CA ASN A 462 10.50 -10.55 -4.22
C ASN A 462 9.92 -10.26 -5.60
N THR A 463 9.82 -8.99 -5.97
CA THR A 463 9.15 -8.54 -7.18
C THR A 463 10.09 -7.98 -8.23
N ALA A 464 11.33 -7.65 -7.85
CA ALA A 464 12.31 -7.10 -8.78
C ALA A 464 13.71 -7.65 -8.50
N PRO A 465 14.52 -7.95 -9.54
CA PRO A 465 15.92 -8.33 -9.40
C PRO A 465 16.77 -7.23 -8.75
N LEU A 466 17.92 -7.61 -8.19
CA LEU A 466 18.92 -6.64 -7.75
C LEU A 466 19.42 -5.80 -8.93
N GLY A 467 19.95 -4.62 -8.63
CA GLY A 467 20.51 -3.73 -9.63
C GLY A 467 21.69 -4.34 -10.38
N THR A 468 21.74 -4.15 -11.68
CA THR A 468 22.86 -4.59 -12.54
C THR A 468 23.82 -3.44 -12.87
N ASP A 469 23.39 -2.20 -12.69
CA ASP A 469 24.14 -0.99 -13.05
C ASP A 469 24.74 -1.03 -14.46
N LEU A 470 23.97 -1.55 -15.41
CA LEU A 470 24.42 -1.90 -16.73
C LEU A 470 25.06 -0.72 -17.48
N PHE A 471 24.58 0.48 -17.22
CA PHE A 471 25.00 1.71 -17.90
C PHE A 471 25.90 2.62 -17.04
N GLY A 472 26.17 2.27 -15.78
CA GLY A 472 26.98 3.08 -14.87
C GLY A 472 26.23 4.31 -14.34
N PHE A 473 24.90 4.30 -14.34
CA PHE A 473 24.11 5.34 -13.67
C PHE A 473 24.28 5.27 -12.16
N SER A 474 24.48 4.09 -11.61
CA SER A 474 24.84 3.81 -10.23
C SER A 474 23.88 4.46 -9.21
N ALA A 475 22.57 4.33 -9.42
CA ALA A 475 21.60 4.80 -8.45
C ALA A 475 21.74 4.02 -7.14
N VAL A 476 22.02 4.72 -6.04
CA VAL A 476 22.15 4.16 -4.70
C VAL A 476 20.84 4.35 -3.91
N ALA A 477 20.49 3.38 -3.08
CA ALA A 477 19.27 3.38 -2.29
C ALA A 477 19.44 4.22 -1.02
N THR A 478 19.42 5.53 -1.17
CA THR A 478 19.71 6.50 -0.10
C THR A 478 18.55 6.74 0.86
N GLY A 479 17.37 6.13 0.62
CA GLY A 479 16.12 6.52 1.28
C GLY A 479 15.58 7.86 0.76
N ALA A 480 14.37 8.20 1.14
CA ALA A 480 13.75 9.49 0.85
C ALA A 480 12.87 9.95 2.03
N LEU A 481 12.65 11.25 2.15
CA LEU A 481 11.69 11.81 3.10
C LEU A 481 10.38 12.10 2.39
N TYR A 482 9.26 11.73 3.01
CA TYR A 482 7.93 12.06 2.51
C TYR A 482 7.22 13.00 3.48
N GLY A 483 6.92 14.21 3.02
CA GLY A 483 5.97 15.14 3.63
C GLY A 483 6.30 15.70 5.02
N TYR A 484 5.32 16.40 5.57
CA TYR A 484 5.38 17.19 6.80
C TYR A 484 5.74 16.40 8.07
N ASN A 485 5.43 15.11 8.13
CA ASN A 485 5.56 14.32 9.35
C ASN A 485 6.89 13.55 9.46
N GLY A 486 7.84 13.78 8.54
CA GLY A 486 9.16 13.14 8.60
C GLY A 486 9.12 11.63 8.33
N TYR A 487 8.10 11.12 7.64
CA TYR A 487 8.12 9.73 7.18
C TYR A 487 9.31 9.56 6.25
N SER A 488 10.22 8.69 6.64
CA SER A 488 11.38 8.32 5.85
C SER A 488 11.16 6.96 5.24
N GLU A 489 11.28 6.84 3.93
CA GLU A 489 11.54 5.53 3.34
C GLU A 489 12.98 5.12 3.66
N VAL A 490 13.13 3.85 3.99
CA VAL A 490 14.35 3.32 4.60
C VAL A 490 15.47 3.30 3.58
N GLU A 491 16.69 3.63 4.02
CA GLU A 491 17.92 3.37 3.26
C GLU A 491 17.95 1.88 2.86
N GLY A 492 18.30 1.60 1.61
CA GLY A 492 18.23 0.25 1.04
C GLY A 492 16.98 0.01 0.18
N GLN A 493 15.93 0.79 0.34
CA GLN A 493 14.64 0.50 -0.30
C GLN A 493 14.32 1.41 -1.49
N ASN A 494 14.70 2.68 -1.44
CA ASN A 494 14.41 3.60 -2.53
C ASN A 494 15.40 4.76 -2.66
N THR A 495 15.23 5.52 -3.74
CA THR A 495 15.80 6.86 -3.94
C THR A 495 14.86 7.67 -4.84
N MET A 496 14.86 8.99 -4.66
CA MET A 496 14.01 9.91 -5.44
C MET A 496 14.80 11.09 -5.95
N PHE A 497 14.59 11.46 -7.20
CA PHE A 497 15.28 12.56 -7.88
C PHE A 497 14.29 13.62 -8.35
N TRP A 498 14.61 14.90 -8.15
CA TRP A 498 13.83 15.96 -8.72
C TRP A 498 14.00 16.06 -10.24
N THR A 499 12.93 16.46 -10.92
CA THR A 499 12.98 16.97 -12.28
C THR A 499 12.80 18.49 -12.30
N ALA A 500 13.23 19.13 -13.39
CA ALA A 500 12.99 20.56 -13.61
C ALA A 500 11.53 20.87 -13.98
N THR A 501 10.68 19.86 -14.17
CA THR A 501 9.31 20.02 -14.66
C THR A 501 8.33 20.20 -13.50
N PRO A 502 7.71 21.39 -13.34
CA PRO A 502 6.69 21.63 -12.34
C PRO A 502 5.35 21.04 -12.78
N ILE A 503 4.42 20.87 -11.82
CA ILE A 503 3.01 20.64 -12.09
C ILE A 503 2.29 21.98 -11.99
N GLU A 504 1.69 22.43 -13.10
CA GLU A 504 1.25 23.83 -13.28
C GLU A 504 0.16 24.30 -12.30
N SER A 505 -0.66 23.41 -11.77
CA SER A 505 -1.83 23.77 -10.96
C SER A 505 -1.74 23.39 -9.48
N TYR A 506 -0.56 22.94 -8.98
CA TYR A 506 -0.42 22.44 -7.62
C TYR A 506 0.94 22.81 -6.99
N ASP A 507 1.00 22.70 -5.67
CA ASP A 507 2.24 22.83 -4.88
C ASP A 507 3.22 21.66 -5.09
N TYR A 508 3.14 20.98 -6.27
CA TYR A 508 3.86 19.76 -6.59
C TYR A 508 4.75 19.94 -7.83
N ALA A 509 5.81 19.15 -7.88
CA ALA A 509 6.65 18.98 -9.05
C ALA A 509 6.86 17.48 -9.33
N TRP A 510 7.25 17.16 -10.56
CA TRP A 510 7.58 15.80 -10.95
C TRP A 510 8.90 15.36 -10.33
N GLY A 511 8.92 14.16 -9.80
CA GLY A 511 10.11 13.47 -9.31
C GLY A 511 10.18 12.05 -9.86
N MET A 512 11.38 11.49 -9.96
CA MET A 512 11.63 10.14 -10.43
C MET A 512 12.00 9.27 -9.26
N ASN A 513 11.23 8.20 -9.03
CA ASN A 513 11.45 7.25 -7.95
C ASN A 513 12.04 5.96 -8.50
N ILE A 514 12.99 5.40 -7.78
CA ILE A 514 13.50 4.05 -8.00
C ILE A 514 13.32 3.29 -6.69
N TYR A 515 12.54 2.22 -6.72
CA TYR A 515 12.26 1.35 -5.57
C TYR A 515 12.96 0.01 -5.73
N HIS A 516 13.32 -0.65 -4.61
CA HIS A 516 13.96 -1.97 -4.66
C HIS A 516 13.01 -3.06 -5.14
N TRP A 517 11.70 -2.87 -5.00
CA TRP A 517 10.66 -3.83 -5.37
C TRP A 517 10.09 -3.63 -6.78
N GLU A 518 10.44 -2.54 -7.48
CA GLU A 518 9.90 -2.27 -8.80
C GLU A 518 10.91 -2.45 -9.93
N ILE A 519 10.41 -2.87 -11.08
CA ILE A 519 11.20 -3.00 -12.31
C ILE A 519 11.14 -1.72 -13.16
N THR A 520 10.27 -0.79 -12.83
CA THR A 520 10.09 0.50 -13.51
C THR A 520 10.70 1.64 -12.72
N VAL A 521 11.08 2.71 -13.40
CA VAL A 521 11.33 4.02 -12.79
C VAL A 521 10.03 4.77 -12.82
N ASP A 522 9.52 5.15 -11.64
CA ASP A 522 8.20 5.74 -11.50
C ASP A 522 8.25 7.27 -11.46
N ASP A 523 7.44 7.93 -12.28
CA ASP A 523 7.24 9.37 -12.24
C ASP A 523 6.16 9.72 -11.20
N GLY A 524 6.59 10.23 -10.05
CA GLY A 524 5.70 10.62 -8.96
C GLY A 524 5.68 12.14 -8.73
N SER A 525 4.51 12.66 -8.34
CA SER A 525 4.42 14.05 -7.89
C SER A 525 4.83 14.20 -6.42
N ARG A 526 5.60 15.24 -6.11
CA ARG A 526 6.05 15.54 -4.73
C ARG A 526 5.83 17.00 -4.39
N GLY A 527 5.55 17.27 -3.12
CA GLY A 527 5.40 18.64 -2.61
C GLY A 527 6.69 19.45 -2.73
N LYS A 528 6.62 20.61 -3.39
CA LYS A 528 7.77 21.48 -3.68
C LYS A 528 8.46 22.06 -2.44
N SER A 529 7.73 22.19 -1.32
CA SER A 529 8.19 22.81 -0.09
C SER A 529 8.95 21.88 0.86
N TRP A 530 9.06 20.60 0.54
CA TRP A 530 9.73 19.61 1.38
C TRP A 530 11.05 19.16 0.77
N PRO A 531 12.13 19.01 1.54
CA PRO A 531 13.40 18.50 1.05
C PRO A 531 13.32 16.98 0.91
N THR A 532 12.71 16.52 -0.19
CA THR A 532 12.39 15.10 -0.40
C THR A 532 13.20 14.46 -1.52
N GLY A 533 13.80 15.22 -2.43
CA GLY A 533 14.49 14.67 -3.60
C GLY A 533 15.96 15.05 -3.69
N TYR A 534 16.75 14.09 -4.16
CA TYR A 534 18.14 14.28 -4.56
C TYR A 534 18.23 14.96 -5.93
N LEU A 535 19.43 15.39 -6.31
CA LEU A 535 19.72 15.86 -7.66
C LEU A 535 20.72 14.95 -8.36
N ARG A 536 20.38 14.53 -9.56
CA ARG A 536 21.24 13.92 -10.58
C ARG A 536 21.23 14.82 -11.79
N CYS A 537 22.33 15.51 -12.04
CA CYS A 537 22.38 16.49 -13.11
C CYS A 537 22.76 15.84 -14.46
N VAL A 538 22.25 16.41 -15.54
CA VAL A 538 22.56 16.04 -16.92
C VAL A 538 23.36 17.18 -17.57
N LYS A 539 24.26 16.84 -18.49
CA LYS A 539 25.14 17.82 -19.17
C LYS A 539 24.33 18.62 -20.20
N ASP A 540 24.66 19.92 -20.34
CA ASP A 540 24.05 20.86 -21.30
C ASP A 540 24.26 20.42 -22.76
#